data_be7b43ea7bd3b9e18a0534f5803a09e4
#
_entry.id   be7b43ea7bd3b9e18a0534f5803a09e4
#
_cell.length_a   1.000
_cell.length_b   1.000
_cell.length_c   1.000
_cell.angle_alpha   90.00
_cell.angle_beta   90.00
_cell.angle_gamma   90.00
#
_symmetry.space_group_name_H-M   'P 1'
#
loop_
_entity.id
_entity.type
_entity.pdbx_description
1 polymer ?
#
loop_
_entity_poly.entity_id
_entity_poly.type
_entity_poly.pdbx_seq_one_letter_code
_entity_poly.pdbx_strand_id
1 'polypeptide(L)'
;MKKLLALVLAAVMMLGIVSVVSAETKPLKIGVAIYKYDDNFMTLYRTELEKYLTEMGHQVTIVDGKGDQAEQTNQINSFIADKVDVLIVNLVQSTAAATIIDLVKAADIPTVFINREPTAEDMQLWDKIAYVGADARQSGTFQGEIIAATENKGDWNGNGVVDYVMLVGDPENVDAQYRTEFSIKALEDAGLKVNKLFEQRGDWAQEKGQELTANALAQFSNEVDVVFANNDAMALGAVQSIEAAGRVVGKDIYLVGVDALPEAVQLVMDGKMTGTVLNDHVGQSHTAGDVAVKAAAGETLEKNYTVDYVKVTLENAAEFAPKAN
;
A
#
# COMPACT_ATOMS: atom_id res chain seq x y z
N MET A 1 -13.60 53.05 -49.18
CA MET A 1 -13.11 51.66 -48.98
C MET A 1 -12.13 51.50 -47.82
N LYS A 2 -11.16 52.39 -47.59
CA LYS A 2 -10.17 52.26 -46.47
C LYS A 2 -10.77 52.43 -45.07
N LYS A 3 -11.86 53.14 -44.87
CA LYS A 3 -12.54 53.32 -43.58
C LYS A 3 -13.47 52.19 -43.18
N LEU A 4 -13.95 51.40 -44.13
CA LEU A 4 -14.79 50.23 -43.89
C LEU A 4 -13.95 49.01 -43.47
N LEU A 5 -12.72 48.92 -43.95
CA LEU A 5 -11.79 47.86 -43.62
C LEU A 5 -11.27 47.95 -42.16
N ALA A 6 -11.11 49.17 -41.63
CA ALA A 6 -10.69 49.38 -40.26
C ALA A 6 -11.75 49.02 -39.22
N LEU A 7 -13.05 49.15 -39.55
CA LEU A 7 -14.15 48.78 -38.64
C LEU A 7 -14.34 47.28 -38.56
N VAL A 8 -14.06 46.53 -39.63
CA VAL A 8 -14.16 45.04 -39.64
C VAL A 8 -13.00 44.41 -38.89
N LEU A 9 -11.77 45.03 -38.96
CA LEU A 9 -10.62 44.53 -38.15
C LEU A 9 -10.79 44.80 -36.65
N ALA A 10 -11.43 45.88 -36.25
CA ALA A 10 -11.69 46.19 -34.83
C ALA A 10 -12.77 45.28 -34.22
N ALA A 11 -13.75 44.81 -35.02
CA ALA A 11 -14.81 43.89 -34.59
C ALA A 11 -14.30 42.44 -34.44
N VAL A 12 -13.25 42.06 -35.19
CA VAL A 12 -12.67 40.69 -35.10
C VAL A 12 -11.69 40.59 -33.92
N MET A 13 -11.10 41.67 -33.41
CA MET A 13 -10.25 41.67 -32.24
C MET A 13 -11.00 41.68 -30.89
N MET A 14 -12.30 41.96 -30.88
CA MET A 14 -13.12 41.89 -29.64
C MET A 14 -13.79 40.55 -29.36
N LEU A 15 -13.64 39.56 -30.25
CA LEU A 15 -14.22 38.20 -30.09
C LEU A 15 -13.21 37.14 -29.63
N GLY A 16 -11.98 37.54 -29.21
CA GLY A 16 -10.87 36.65 -28.92
C GLY A 16 -10.43 36.54 -27.47
N ILE A 17 -11.15 37.16 -26.52
CA ILE A 17 -10.88 36.87 -25.09
C ILE A 17 -11.93 35.91 -24.60
N VAL A 18 -11.80 34.64 -24.99
CA VAL A 18 -12.34 33.54 -24.19
C VAL A 18 -11.47 33.53 -22.94
N SER A 19 -11.90 34.26 -21.91
CA SER A 19 -11.42 34.03 -20.56
C SER A 19 -11.71 32.57 -20.28
N VAL A 20 -10.69 31.72 -20.31
CA VAL A 20 -10.72 30.44 -19.61
C VAL A 20 -10.87 30.83 -18.15
N VAL A 21 -12.09 30.99 -17.70
CA VAL A 21 -12.41 30.98 -16.28
C VAL A 21 -12.02 29.57 -15.85
N SER A 22 -10.81 29.42 -15.36
CA SER A 22 -10.47 28.31 -14.49
C SER A 22 -11.52 28.40 -13.36
N ALA A 23 -12.49 27.52 -13.36
CA ALA A 23 -13.39 27.42 -12.23
C ALA A 23 -12.47 27.12 -11.03
N GLU A 24 -12.27 28.11 -10.15
CA GLU A 24 -11.66 27.87 -8.86
C GLU A 24 -12.53 26.80 -8.19
N THR A 25 -12.04 25.58 -8.16
CA THR A 25 -12.74 24.52 -7.46
C THR A 25 -12.76 24.90 -5.98
N LYS A 26 -13.96 25.01 -5.42
CA LYS A 26 -14.12 25.35 -4.00
C LYS A 26 -13.31 24.34 -3.18
N PRO A 27 -12.49 24.83 -2.21
CA PRO A 27 -11.80 23.92 -1.29
C PRO A 27 -12.77 22.93 -0.66
N LEU A 28 -12.48 21.63 -0.80
CA LEU A 28 -13.22 20.56 -0.17
C LEU A 28 -12.75 20.37 1.27
N LYS A 29 -13.67 19.94 2.14
CA LYS A 29 -13.36 19.41 3.46
C LYS A 29 -13.25 17.89 3.33
N ILE A 30 -12.07 17.33 3.49
CA ILE A 30 -11.77 15.92 3.33
C ILE A 30 -11.44 15.30 4.70
N GLY A 31 -12.23 14.33 5.13
CA GLY A 31 -11.94 13.53 6.31
C GLY A 31 -11.16 12.27 5.92
N VAL A 32 -10.07 11.98 6.64
CA VAL A 32 -9.25 10.78 6.41
C VAL A 32 -9.15 9.99 7.71
N ALA A 33 -9.62 8.75 7.71
CA ALA A 33 -9.53 7.85 8.85
C ALA A 33 -8.53 6.73 8.56
N ILE A 34 -7.37 6.76 9.23
CA ILE A 34 -6.30 5.77 9.11
C ILE A 34 -6.43 4.74 10.23
N TYR A 35 -6.23 3.45 9.93
CA TYR A 35 -6.42 2.38 10.89
C TYR A 35 -5.49 2.47 12.10
N LYS A 36 -4.22 2.85 11.90
CA LYS A 36 -3.25 3.22 12.95
C LYS A 36 -2.08 4.03 12.37
N TYR A 37 -1.48 4.89 13.19
CA TYR A 37 -0.42 5.80 12.75
C TYR A 37 0.99 5.20 12.82
N ASP A 38 1.20 4.19 13.63
CA ASP A 38 2.50 3.53 13.84
C ASP A 38 2.85 2.49 12.76
N ASP A 39 2.02 2.35 11.74
CA ASP A 39 2.33 1.55 10.54
C ASP A 39 3.27 2.32 9.60
N ASN A 40 4.40 1.70 9.24
CA ASN A 40 5.44 2.35 8.43
C ASN A 40 4.95 2.71 7.03
N PHE A 41 4.26 1.79 6.34
CA PHE A 41 3.70 2.05 5.01
C PHE A 41 2.63 3.13 5.05
N MET A 42 1.68 3.04 5.99
CA MET A 42 0.62 4.04 6.11
C MET A 42 1.14 5.40 6.58
N THR A 43 2.30 5.47 7.22
CA THR A 43 2.96 6.75 7.51
C THR A 43 3.43 7.45 6.24
N LEU A 44 4.03 6.74 5.29
CA LEU A 44 4.38 7.28 3.98
C LEU A 44 3.13 7.68 3.18
N TYR A 45 2.16 6.78 3.13
CA TYR A 45 0.90 6.97 2.40
C TYR A 45 0.14 8.22 2.86
N ARG A 46 -0.15 8.33 4.19
CA ARG A 46 -0.92 9.45 4.74
C ARG A 46 -0.21 10.78 4.61
N THR A 47 1.13 10.78 4.74
CA THR A 47 1.93 12.00 4.60
C THR A 47 1.88 12.52 3.16
N GLU A 48 2.03 11.64 2.17
CA GLU A 48 1.94 12.04 0.76
C GLU A 48 0.51 12.42 0.37
N LEU A 49 -0.51 11.69 0.87
CA LEU A 49 -1.92 12.03 0.64
C LEU A 49 -2.28 13.42 1.18
N GLU A 50 -1.86 13.74 2.42
CA GLU A 50 -2.09 15.04 3.04
C GLU A 50 -1.44 16.15 2.23
N LYS A 51 -0.16 15.96 1.87
CA LYS A 51 0.59 16.90 1.04
C LYS A 51 -0.10 17.13 -0.29
N TYR A 52 -0.42 16.06 -1.03
CA TYR A 52 -1.04 16.13 -2.35
C TYR A 52 -2.38 16.87 -2.33
N LEU A 53 -3.27 16.51 -1.41
CA LEU A 53 -4.57 17.18 -1.29
C LEU A 53 -4.48 18.63 -0.81
N THR A 54 -3.51 18.95 0.06
CA THR A 54 -3.27 20.32 0.52
C THR A 54 -2.70 21.19 -0.60
N GLU A 55 -1.79 20.66 -1.41
CA GLU A 55 -1.25 21.35 -2.60
C GLU A 55 -2.36 21.62 -3.64
N MET A 56 -3.37 20.76 -3.73
CA MET A 56 -4.58 21.00 -4.52
C MET A 56 -5.51 22.07 -3.93
N GLY A 57 -5.23 22.57 -2.72
CA GLY A 57 -6.00 23.61 -2.04
C GLY A 57 -7.16 23.11 -1.19
N HIS A 58 -7.21 21.81 -0.87
CA HIS A 58 -8.25 21.23 -0.02
C HIS A 58 -7.92 21.33 1.47
N GLN A 59 -8.96 21.21 2.32
CA GLN A 59 -8.83 21.14 3.78
C GLN A 59 -8.88 19.68 4.19
N VAL A 60 -7.76 19.15 4.69
CA VAL A 60 -7.59 17.75 5.06
C VAL A 60 -7.54 17.62 6.57
N THR A 61 -8.31 16.69 7.12
CA THR A 61 -8.24 16.30 8.53
C THR A 61 -8.01 14.80 8.60
N ILE A 62 -6.87 14.39 9.15
CA ILE A 62 -6.48 12.98 9.27
C ILE A 62 -6.57 12.57 10.72
N VAL A 63 -7.15 11.40 11.00
CA VAL A 63 -7.32 10.84 12.35
C VAL A 63 -6.75 9.44 12.46
N ASP A 64 -6.28 9.09 13.66
CA ASP A 64 -5.71 7.80 14.01
C ASP A 64 -6.76 6.90 14.66
N GLY A 65 -7.12 5.80 13.99
CA GLY A 65 -8.01 4.77 14.52
C GLY A 65 -7.40 3.91 15.63
N LYS A 66 -6.08 4.00 15.86
CA LYS A 66 -5.33 3.29 16.92
C LYS A 66 -5.52 1.77 16.93
N GLY A 67 -5.86 1.18 15.78
CA GLY A 67 -6.21 -0.23 15.67
C GLY A 67 -7.53 -0.61 16.35
N ASP A 68 -8.36 0.36 16.71
CA ASP A 68 -9.65 0.17 17.39
C ASP A 68 -10.80 0.54 16.45
N GLN A 69 -11.61 -0.46 16.05
CA GLN A 69 -12.74 -0.24 15.15
C GLN A 69 -13.84 0.64 15.76
N ALA A 70 -14.04 0.59 17.07
CA ALA A 70 -15.03 1.45 17.72
C ALA A 70 -14.57 2.91 17.71
N GLU A 71 -13.29 3.17 17.96
CA GLU A 71 -12.69 4.50 17.83
C GLU A 71 -12.83 5.03 16.39
N GLN A 72 -12.48 4.23 15.38
CA GLN A 72 -12.62 4.63 13.98
C GLN A 72 -14.09 4.93 13.62
N THR A 73 -15.03 4.13 14.08
CA THR A 73 -16.46 4.37 13.86
C THR A 73 -16.91 5.69 14.47
N ASN A 74 -16.44 6.03 15.68
CA ASN A 74 -16.71 7.31 16.34
C ASN A 74 -16.12 8.49 15.56
N GLN A 75 -14.91 8.34 15.03
CA GLN A 75 -14.25 9.36 14.21
C GLN A 75 -15.02 9.61 12.91
N ILE A 76 -15.49 8.55 12.22
CA ILE A 76 -16.34 8.67 11.04
C ILE A 76 -17.65 9.38 11.38
N ASN A 77 -18.31 9.07 12.50
CA ASN A 77 -19.48 9.79 12.95
C ASN A 77 -19.19 11.28 13.20
N SER A 78 -18.00 11.62 13.70
CA SER A 78 -17.58 13.01 13.88
C SER A 78 -17.43 13.73 12.56
N PHE A 79 -16.80 13.10 11.55
CA PHE A 79 -16.72 13.65 10.19
C PHE A 79 -18.10 13.84 9.55
N ILE A 80 -19.04 12.91 9.79
CA ILE A 80 -20.44 13.05 9.34
C ILE A 80 -21.09 14.28 10.00
N ALA A 81 -20.91 14.47 11.31
CA ALA A 81 -21.44 15.63 12.03
C ALA A 81 -20.82 16.96 11.54
N ASP A 82 -19.53 16.96 11.19
CA ASP A 82 -18.79 18.10 10.65
C ASP A 82 -19.11 18.38 9.18
N LYS A 83 -19.90 17.51 8.54
CA LYS A 83 -20.32 17.61 7.14
C LYS A 83 -19.14 17.77 6.20
N VAL A 84 -18.19 16.83 6.27
CA VAL A 84 -17.12 16.74 5.27
C VAL A 84 -17.70 16.47 3.88
N ASP A 85 -17.03 16.94 2.83
CA ASP A 85 -17.51 16.76 1.46
C ASP A 85 -17.25 15.34 0.93
N VAL A 86 -16.21 14.67 1.47
CA VAL A 86 -15.82 13.30 1.12
C VAL A 86 -14.99 12.68 2.25
N LEU A 87 -15.04 11.35 2.35
CA LEU A 87 -14.23 10.56 3.27
C LEU A 87 -13.22 9.69 2.51
N ILE A 88 -12.04 9.52 3.10
CA ILE A 88 -11.04 8.51 2.71
C ILE A 88 -10.83 7.61 3.92
N VAL A 89 -11.05 6.30 3.79
CA VAL A 89 -11.07 5.38 4.92
C VAL A 89 -10.15 4.19 4.69
N ASN A 90 -9.14 4.07 5.56
CA ASN A 90 -8.35 2.87 5.71
C ASN A 90 -8.92 2.08 6.89
N LEU A 91 -9.66 1.02 6.63
CA LEU A 91 -10.41 0.26 7.64
C LEU A 91 -9.51 -0.34 8.72
N VAL A 92 -9.92 -0.28 9.99
CA VAL A 92 -9.27 -1.07 11.05
C VAL A 92 -9.57 -2.56 10.83
N GLN A 93 -10.84 -2.90 10.60
CA GLN A 93 -11.28 -4.26 10.28
C GLN A 93 -12.01 -4.24 8.93
N SER A 94 -11.56 -5.04 7.97
CA SER A 94 -12.23 -5.15 6.66
C SER A 94 -13.67 -5.62 6.81
N THR A 95 -13.98 -6.43 7.82
CA THR A 95 -15.33 -6.90 8.13
C THR A 95 -16.29 -5.81 8.60
N ALA A 96 -15.78 -4.62 8.96
CA ALA A 96 -16.60 -3.47 9.32
C ALA A 96 -17.08 -2.65 8.11
N ALA A 97 -16.63 -2.98 6.90
CA ALA A 97 -16.91 -2.20 5.68
C ALA A 97 -18.40 -1.93 5.48
N ALA A 98 -19.26 -2.96 5.54
CA ALA A 98 -20.70 -2.81 5.37
C ALA A 98 -21.30 -1.81 6.37
N THR A 99 -20.90 -1.86 7.65
CA THR A 99 -21.39 -0.94 8.69
C THR A 99 -20.96 0.51 8.40
N ILE A 100 -19.70 0.71 7.98
CA ILE A 100 -19.21 2.04 7.62
C ILE A 100 -19.94 2.56 6.38
N ILE A 101 -20.15 1.71 5.36
CA ILE A 101 -20.89 2.07 4.14
C ILE A 101 -22.33 2.51 4.50
N ASP A 102 -23.03 1.81 5.38
CA ASP A 102 -24.37 2.19 5.81
C ASP A 102 -24.39 3.57 6.47
N LEU A 103 -23.40 3.88 7.33
CA LEU A 103 -23.27 5.19 7.98
C LEU A 103 -23.08 6.32 6.98
N VAL A 104 -22.10 6.18 6.06
CA VAL A 104 -21.77 7.23 5.09
C VAL A 104 -22.84 7.38 4.02
N LYS A 105 -23.51 6.29 3.64
CA LYS A 105 -24.67 6.29 2.74
C LYS A 105 -25.85 7.01 3.34
N ALA A 106 -26.17 6.80 4.61
CA ALA A 106 -27.24 7.50 5.32
C ALA A 106 -26.97 9.01 5.41
N ALA A 107 -25.72 9.42 5.48
CA ALA A 107 -25.28 10.82 5.50
C ALA A 107 -25.07 11.41 4.08
N ASP A 108 -25.16 10.60 3.04
CA ASP A 108 -24.87 10.95 1.64
C ASP A 108 -23.45 11.51 1.42
N ILE A 109 -22.44 10.99 2.17
CA ILE A 109 -21.04 11.40 2.06
C ILE A 109 -20.26 10.38 1.24
N PRO A 110 -19.81 10.71 0.00
CA PRO A 110 -19.01 9.83 -0.82
C PRO A 110 -17.76 9.35 -0.08
N THR A 111 -17.35 8.11 -0.29
CA THR A 111 -16.25 7.52 0.48
C THR A 111 -15.32 6.69 -0.38
N VAL A 112 -14.01 6.92 -0.24
CA VAL A 112 -12.95 6.15 -0.87
C VAL A 112 -12.28 5.27 0.18
N PHE A 113 -12.39 3.96 0.02
CA PHE A 113 -11.63 3.02 0.82
C PHE A 113 -10.21 2.88 0.26
N ILE A 114 -9.23 2.75 1.14
CA ILE A 114 -7.81 2.66 0.74
C ILE A 114 -7.11 1.50 1.45
N ASN A 115 -6.12 0.90 0.80
CA ASN A 115 -5.21 -0.12 1.32
C ASN A 115 -5.91 -1.41 1.79
N ARG A 116 -6.78 -1.37 2.79
CA ARG A 116 -7.53 -2.54 3.28
C ARG A 116 -8.83 -2.67 2.50
N GLU A 117 -8.87 -3.66 1.60
CA GLU A 117 -9.96 -3.85 0.64
C GLU A 117 -11.24 -4.33 1.32
N PRO A 118 -12.40 -3.65 1.11
CA PRO A 118 -13.71 -4.22 1.40
C PRO A 118 -14.01 -5.43 0.51
N THR A 119 -14.95 -6.28 0.90
CA THR A 119 -15.38 -7.37 0.03
C THR A 119 -16.05 -6.86 -1.25
N ALA A 120 -16.06 -7.69 -2.31
CA ALA A 120 -16.74 -7.35 -3.55
C ALA A 120 -18.25 -7.12 -3.33
N GLU A 121 -18.85 -7.83 -2.38
CA GLU A 121 -20.24 -7.67 -1.96
C GLU A 121 -20.47 -6.31 -1.30
N ASP A 122 -19.58 -5.91 -0.38
CA ASP A 122 -19.66 -4.61 0.29
C ASP A 122 -19.60 -3.46 -0.72
N MET A 123 -18.73 -3.57 -1.72
CA MET A 123 -18.58 -2.55 -2.76
C MET A 123 -19.84 -2.38 -3.66
N GLN A 124 -20.80 -3.31 -3.64
CA GLN A 124 -22.09 -3.18 -4.34
C GLN A 124 -23.16 -2.47 -3.50
N LEU A 125 -22.93 -2.20 -2.21
CA LEU A 125 -23.95 -1.63 -1.32
C LEU A 125 -24.31 -0.18 -1.65
N TRP A 126 -23.42 0.55 -2.33
CA TRP A 126 -23.65 1.94 -2.69
C TRP A 126 -22.80 2.38 -3.89
N ASP A 127 -23.33 3.31 -4.73
CA ASP A 127 -22.63 3.75 -5.94
C ASP A 127 -21.59 4.85 -5.69
N LYS A 128 -21.69 5.59 -4.56
CA LYS A 128 -20.74 6.67 -4.22
C LYS A 128 -19.56 6.19 -3.38
N ILE A 129 -19.16 4.93 -3.53
CA ILE A 129 -17.96 4.38 -2.91
C ILE A 129 -17.02 3.80 -3.96
N ALA A 130 -15.72 3.91 -3.69
CA ALA A 130 -14.65 3.32 -4.48
C ALA A 130 -13.58 2.73 -3.55
N TYR A 131 -12.78 1.80 -4.07
CA TYR A 131 -11.57 1.32 -3.45
C TYR A 131 -10.35 1.73 -4.28
N VAL A 132 -9.30 2.20 -3.61
CA VAL A 132 -7.99 2.48 -4.21
C VAL A 132 -6.94 1.68 -3.46
N GLY A 133 -6.23 0.83 -4.16
CA GLY A 133 -5.20 -0.04 -3.59
C GLY A 133 -4.41 -0.80 -4.64
N ALA A 134 -3.85 -1.93 -4.26
CA ALA A 134 -3.07 -2.80 -5.13
C ALA A 134 -3.48 -4.26 -4.93
N ASP A 135 -3.34 -5.10 -5.94
CA ASP A 135 -3.65 -6.53 -5.83
C ASP A 135 -2.51 -7.28 -5.12
N ALA A 136 -2.71 -7.61 -3.86
CA ALA A 136 -1.70 -8.28 -3.04
C ALA A 136 -1.28 -9.67 -3.55
N ARG A 137 -2.05 -10.30 -4.45
CA ARG A 137 -1.64 -11.52 -5.16
C ARG A 137 -0.41 -11.27 -6.01
N GLN A 138 -0.32 -10.09 -6.65
CA GLN A 138 0.83 -9.67 -7.44
C GLN A 138 2.08 -9.54 -6.56
N SER A 139 1.96 -8.91 -5.38
CA SER A 139 3.12 -8.74 -4.49
C SER A 139 3.62 -10.08 -3.93
N GLY A 140 2.72 -10.98 -3.52
CA GLY A 140 3.10 -12.33 -3.12
C GLY A 140 3.82 -13.08 -4.25
N THR A 141 3.22 -13.07 -5.45
CA THR A 141 3.85 -13.68 -6.64
C THR A 141 5.26 -13.13 -6.88
N PHE A 142 5.44 -11.81 -6.78
CA PHE A 142 6.74 -11.18 -6.96
C PHE A 142 7.75 -11.57 -5.88
N GLN A 143 7.33 -11.74 -4.62
CA GLN A 143 8.22 -12.29 -3.58
C GLN A 143 8.74 -13.69 -3.96
N GLY A 144 7.85 -14.60 -4.36
CA GLY A 144 8.23 -15.94 -4.78
C GLY A 144 9.13 -15.94 -6.02
N GLU A 145 8.82 -15.10 -7.01
CA GLU A 145 9.64 -14.95 -8.23
C GLU A 145 11.04 -14.40 -7.95
N ILE A 146 11.19 -13.44 -7.00
CA ILE A 146 12.49 -12.95 -6.54
C ILE A 146 13.33 -14.10 -5.99
N ILE A 147 12.74 -14.95 -5.16
CA ILE A 147 13.42 -16.11 -4.58
C ILE A 147 13.73 -17.18 -5.64
N ALA A 148 12.78 -17.50 -6.52
CA ALA A 148 12.99 -18.45 -7.61
C ALA A 148 14.09 -18.02 -8.61
N ALA A 149 14.34 -16.72 -8.73
CA ALA A 149 15.38 -16.15 -9.59
C ALA A 149 16.79 -16.19 -8.97
N THR A 150 16.94 -16.54 -7.68
CA THR A 150 18.25 -16.67 -7.03
C THR A 150 19.04 -17.85 -7.62
N GLU A 151 20.37 -17.83 -7.46
CA GLU A 151 21.25 -18.85 -8.03
C GLU A 151 20.84 -20.27 -7.60
N ASN A 152 20.50 -20.46 -6.32
CA ASN A 152 20.07 -21.73 -5.75
C ASN A 152 18.53 -21.91 -5.79
N LYS A 153 17.81 -21.00 -6.43
CA LYS A 153 16.33 -21.02 -6.52
C LYS A 153 15.64 -21.13 -5.15
N GLY A 154 16.22 -20.51 -4.14
CA GLY A 154 15.71 -20.52 -2.78
C GLY A 154 16.15 -21.72 -1.94
N ASP A 155 16.73 -22.78 -2.51
CA ASP A 155 17.24 -23.97 -1.81
C ASP A 155 18.73 -23.74 -1.45
N TRP A 156 18.96 -23.04 -0.35
CA TRP A 156 20.32 -22.69 0.05
C TRP A 156 21.09 -23.88 0.60
N ASN A 157 20.45 -24.74 1.40
CA ASN A 157 21.10 -25.89 2.02
C ASN A 157 21.32 -27.06 1.05
N GLY A 158 20.73 -27.02 -0.18
CA GLY A 158 20.94 -27.98 -1.26
C GLY A 158 20.26 -29.33 -1.04
N ASN A 159 19.19 -29.38 -0.23
CA ASN A 159 18.48 -30.61 0.06
C ASN A 159 17.39 -30.95 -0.97
N GLY A 160 17.15 -30.08 -1.95
CA GLY A 160 16.15 -30.21 -3.00
C GLY A 160 14.76 -29.68 -2.63
N VAL A 161 14.67 -28.92 -1.55
CA VAL A 161 13.44 -28.33 -1.01
C VAL A 161 13.73 -26.90 -0.55
N VAL A 162 12.84 -25.96 -0.75
CA VAL A 162 12.93 -24.63 -0.17
C VAL A 162 12.28 -24.66 1.21
N ASP A 163 13.12 -24.65 2.24
CA ASP A 163 12.71 -24.63 3.64
C ASP A 163 12.48 -23.20 4.11
N TYR A 164 11.23 -22.81 4.40
CA TYR A 164 10.90 -21.41 4.62
C TYR A 164 10.25 -21.09 5.97
N VAL A 165 10.48 -19.85 6.38
CA VAL A 165 9.81 -19.14 7.47
C VAL A 165 8.87 -18.11 6.86
N MET A 166 7.64 -18.02 7.36
CA MET A 166 6.65 -17.02 6.96
C MET A 166 6.29 -16.11 8.13
N LEU A 167 6.57 -14.82 7.98
CA LEU A 167 6.15 -13.77 8.90
C LEU A 167 4.86 -13.15 8.34
N VAL A 168 3.74 -13.53 8.94
CA VAL A 168 2.41 -13.13 8.48
C VAL A 168 2.04 -11.78 9.07
N GLY A 169 1.46 -10.88 8.29
CA GLY A 169 0.91 -9.61 8.77
C GLY A 169 -0.29 -9.85 9.70
N ASP A 170 -1.34 -9.04 9.55
CA ASP A 170 -2.61 -9.27 10.21
C ASP A 170 -3.43 -10.29 9.41
N PRO A 171 -3.69 -11.50 9.92
CA PRO A 171 -4.42 -12.54 9.18
C PRO A 171 -5.88 -12.16 8.83
N GLU A 172 -6.45 -11.14 9.50
CA GLU A 172 -7.78 -10.62 9.16
C GLU A 172 -7.74 -9.67 7.95
N ASN A 173 -6.54 -9.22 7.56
CA ASN A 173 -6.32 -8.45 6.34
C ASN A 173 -6.07 -9.41 5.16
N VAL A 174 -6.85 -9.27 4.10
CA VAL A 174 -6.76 -10.09 2.89
C VAL A 174 -5.37 -10.00 2.23
N ASP A 175 -4.68 -8.87 2.34
CA ASP A 175 -3.32 -8.71 1.82
C ASP A 175 -2.34 -9.69 2.47
N ALA A 176 -2.43 -9.91 3.78
CA ALA A 176 -1.59 -10.88 4.47
C ALA A 176 -1.83 -12.30 3.96
N GLN A 177 -3.11 -12.65 3.73
CA GLN A 177 -3.49 -13.96 3.19
C GLN A 177 -2.92 -14.15 1.78
N TYR A 178 -3.11 -13.18 0.89
CA TYR A 178 -2.64 -13.27 -0.50
C TYR A 178 -1.11 -13.23 -0.60
N ARG A 179 -0.42 -12.38 0.14
CA ARG A 179 1.05 -12.38 0.17
C ARG A 179 1.59 -13.73 0.65
N THR A 180 1.00 -14.31 1.70
CA THR A 180 1.38 -15.64 2.21
C THR A 180 1.13 -16.73 1.18
N GLU A 181 -0.05 -16.79 0.58
CA GLU A 181 -0.42 -17.84 -0.38
C GLU A 181 0.39 -17.74 -1.68
N PHE A 182 0.40 -16.55 -2.29
CA PHE A 182 0.94 -16.38 -3.63
C PHE A 182 2.46 -16.36 -3.68
N SER A 183 3.16 -16.05 -2.58
CA SER A 183 4.63 -16.18 -2.53
C SER A 183 5.05 -17.65 -2.61
N ILE A 184 4.34 -18.53 -1.96
CA ILE A 184 4.61 -19.96 -1.99
C ILE A 184 4.13 -20.57 -3.31
N LYS A 185 2.94 -20.17 -3.76
CA LYS A 185 2.42 -20.60 -5.06
C LYS A 185 3.38 -20.28 -6.21
N ALA A 186 4.03 -19.13 -6.19
CA ALA A 186 5.00 -18.76 -7.24
C ALA A 186 6.23 -19.69 -7.26
N LEU A 187 6.68 -20.18 -6.11
CA LEU A 187 7.74 -21.20 -6.04
C LEU A 187 7.25 -22.54 -6.58
N GLU A 188 6.03 -22.96 -6.21
CA GLU A 188 5.43 -24.21 -6.69
C GLU A 188 5.19 -24.16 -8.21
N ASP A 189 4.69 -23.03 -8.74
CA ASP A 189 4.49 -22.80 -10.18
C ASP A 189 5.84 -22.82 -10.96
N ALA A 190 6.94 -22.44 -10.30
CA ALA A 190 8.30 -22.60 -10.83
C ALA A 190 8.84 -24.02 -10.75
N GLY A 191 8.04 -24.99 -10.25
CA GLY A 191 8.40 -26.40 -10.12
C GLY A 191 9.28 -26.72 -8.91
N LEU A 192 9.38 -25.82 -7.93
CA LEU A 192 10.16 -26.00 -6.72
C LEU A 192 9.33 -26.74 -5.66
N LYS A 193 9.99 -27.56 -4.87
CA LYS A 193 9.39 -28.14 -3.67
C LYS A 193 9.58 -27.17 -2.52
N VAL A 194 8.55 -27.02 -1.70
CA VAL A 194 8.56 -26.11 -0.57
C VAL A 194 8.22 -26.86 0.73
N ASN A 195 8.81 -26.43 1.84
CA ASN A 195 8.51 -26.96 3.16
C ASN A 195 8.44 -25.82 4.17
N LYS A 196 7.27 -25.69 4.79
CA LYS A 196 7.05 -24.66 5.81
C LYS A 196 7.60 -25.10 7.16
N LEU A 197 8.70 -24.48 7.61
CA LEU A 197 9.25 -24.73 8.92
C LEU A 197 8.51 -23.95 10.02
N PHE A 198 8.16 -22.69 9.71
CA PHE A 198 7.58 -21.80 10.71
C PHE A 198 6.64 -20.80 10.04
N GLU A 199 5.52 -20.49 10.69
CA GLU A 199 4.58 -19.47 10.26
C GLU A 199 3.91 -18.87 11.49
N GLN A 200 4.03 -17.56 11.67
CA GLN A 200 3.45 -16.86 12.82
C GLN A 200 2.98 -15.46 12.44
N ARG A 201 1.98 -14.99 13.18
CA ARG A 201 1.42 -13.63 13.08
C ARG A 201 2.40 -12.61 13.65
N GLY A 202 2.79 -11.63 12.84
CA GLY A 202 3.71 -10.53 13.19
C GLY A 202 3.07 -9.15 13.18
N ASP A 203 1.78 -9.03 12.84
CA ASP A 203 0.98 -7.79 12.93
C ASP A 203 1.60 -6.58 12.22
N TRP A 204 2.37 -6.80 11.15
CA TRP A 204 3.09 -5.78 10.40
C TRP A 204 4.21 -5.07 11.19
N ALA A 205 4.53 -5.56 12.39
CA ALA A 205 5.41 -4.90 13.34
C ALA A 205 6.87 -5.37 13.24
N GLN A 206 7.82 -4.44 13.24
CA GLN A 206 9.25 -4.71 13.15
C GLN A 206 9.75 -5.57 14.32
N GLU A 207 9.35 -5.24 15.54
CA GLU A 207 9.73 -5.97 16.75
C GLU A 207 9.25 -7.43 16.71
N LYS A 208 8.06 -7.65 16.14
CA LYS A 208 7.54 -9.01 15.92
C LYS A 208 8.31 -9.76 14.85
N GLY A 209 8.68 -9.10 13.76
CA GLY A 209 9.56 -9.66 12.75
C GLY A 209 10.89 -10.14 13.34
N GLN A 210 11.49 -9.34 14.23
CA GLN A 210 12.71 -9.69 14.96
C GLN A 210 12.50 -10.89 15.90
N GLU A 211 11.49 -10.83 16.76
CA GLU A 211 11.18 -11.89 17.72
C GLU A 211 10.92 -13.25 17.03
N LEU A 212 10.04 -13.25 16.03
CA LEU A 212 9.61 -14.44 15.34
C LEU A 212 10.74 -15.08 14.53
N THR A 213 11.59 -14.26 13.89
CA THR A 213 12.76 -14.75 13.15
C THR A 213 13.79 -15.33 14.10
N ALA A 214 14.04 -14.68 15.25
CA ALA A 214 14.94 -15.24 16.28
C ALA A 214 14.44 -16.61 16.77
N ASN A 215 13.12 -16.75 17.02
CA ASN A 215 12.52 -18.01 17.45
C ASN A 215 12.66 -19.10 16.38
N ALA A 216 12.39 -18.76 15.11
CA ALA A 216 12.52 -19.71 14.01
C ALA A 216 13.98 -20.17 13.84
N LEU A 217 14.94 -19.26 13.85
CA LEU A 217 16.38 -19.60 13.72
C LEU A 217 16.91 -20.39 14.94
N ALA A 218 16.39 -20.12 16.15
CA ALA A 218 16.74 -20.92 17.33
C ALA A 218 16.23 -22.36 17.23
N GLN A 219 15.07 -22.57 16.59
CA GLN A 219 14.44 -23.88 16.45
C GLN A 219 15.02 -24.68 15.27
N PHE A 220 15.23 -24.04 14.12
CA PHE A 220 15.57 -24.70 12.85
C PHE A 220 17.00 -24.41 12.37
N SER A 221 17.68 -23.44 12.99
CA SER A 221 19.09 -23.12 12.72
C SER A 221 19.38 -22.96 11.21
N ASN A 222 20.27 -23.80 10.67
CA ASN A 222 20.71 -23.76 9.28
C ASN A 222 19.74 -24.45 8.30
N GLU A 223 18.63 -25.01 8.77
CA GLU A 223 17.61 -25.56 7.90
C GLU A 223 16.81 -24.49 7.17
N VAL A 224 16.73 -23.27 7.74
CA VAL A 224 15.99 -22.16 7.13
C VAL A 224 16.72 -21.64 5.90
N ASP A 225 16.11 -21.77 4.73
CA ASP A 225 16.64 -21.23 3.47
C ASP A 225 16.13 -19.81 3.21
N VAL A 226 14.82 -19.57 3.46
CA VAL A 226 14.15 -18.32 3.11
C VAL A 226 13.30 -17.80 4.26
N VAL A 227 13.39 -16.50 4.53
CA VAL A 227 12.40 -15.77 5.33
C VAL A 227 11.55 -14.92 4.41
N PHE A 228 10.26 -15.25 4.31
CA PHE A 228 9.25 -14.41 3.70
C PHE A 228 8.63 -13.52 4.76
N ALA A 229 8.68 -12.21 4.57
CA ALA A 229 7.95 -11.26 5.39
C ALA A 229 6.83 -10.61 4.58
N ASN A 230 5.62 -10.61 5.10
CA ASN A 230 4.49 -9.99 4.38
C ASN A 230 4.66 -8.47 4.22
N ASN A 231 5.53 -7.81 5.01
CA ASN A 231 5.93 -6.43 4.78
C ASN A 231 7.39 -6.16 5.15
N ASP A 232 7.90 -5.01 4.75
CA ASP A 232 9.27 -4.60 5.02
C ASP A 232 9.55 -4.30 6.50
N ALA A 233 8.57 -3.78 7.24
CA ALA A 233 8.78 -3.54 8.67
C ALA A 233 9.17 -4.85 9.39
N MET A 234 8.46 -5.95 9.15
CA MET A 234 8.84 -7.27 9.70
C MET A 234 10.17 -7.76 9.11
N ALA A 235 10.46 -7.50 7.82
CA ALA A 235 11.75 -7.86 7.22
C ALA A 235 12.91 -7.11 7.84
N LEU A 236 12.76 -5.82 8.17
CA LEU A 236 13.77 -5.03 8.91
C LEU A 236 14.06 -5.61 10.28
N GLY A 237 13.05 -6.14 10.96
CA GLY A 237 13.25 -6.90 12.20
C GLY A 237 13.97 -8.23 11.98
N ALA A 238 13.59 -8.95 10.92
CA ALA A 238 14.19 -10.22 10.55
C ALA A 238 15.69 -10.11 10.25
N VAL A 239 16.14 -9.06 9.55
CA VAL A 239 17.57 -8.78 9.30
C VAL A 239 18.37 -8.79 10.60
N GLN A 240 17.87 -8.12 11.64
CA GLN A 240 18.56 -8.02 12.93
C GLN A 240 18.77 -9.41 13.57
N SER A 241 17.76 -10.29 13.48
CA SER A 241 17.84 -11.64 14.04
C SER A 241 18.72 -12.56 13.18
N ILE A 242 18.71 -12.41 11.85
CA ILE A 242 19.60 -13.13 10.94
C ILE A 242 21.04 -12.77 11.23
N GLU A 243 21.38 -11.48 11.35
CA GLU A 243 22.73 -11.01 11.70
C GLU A 243 23.15 -11.47 13.11
N ALA A 244 22.25 -11.40 14.10
CA ALA A 244 22.53 -11.88 15.46
C ALA A 244 22.77 -13.38 15.53
N ALA A 245 22.17 -14.17 14.65
CA ALA A 245 22.42 -15.60 14.50
C ALA A 245 23.74 -15.90 13.75
N GLY A 246 24.46 -14.88 13.30
CA GLY A 246 25.71 -15.02 12.53
C GLY A 246 25.47 -15.44 11.08
N ARG A 247 24.23 -15.35 10.59
CA ARG A 247 23.89 -15.68 9.19
C ARG A 247 23.97 -14.44 8.30
N VAL A 248 24.15 -14.63 7.02
CA VAL A 248 24.36 -13.57 6.04
C VAL A 248 23.42 -13.75 4.85
N VAL A 249 22.53 -12.80 4.66
CA VAL A 249 21.62 -12.80 3.51
C VAL A 249 22.42 -12.86 2.18
N GLY A 250 21.96 -13.68 1.24
CA GLY A 250 22.62 -13.89 -0.04
C GLY A 250 23.85 -14.81 0.03
N LYS A 251 24.21 -15.35 1.20
CA LYS A 251 25.29 -16.34 1.38
C LYS A 251 24.86 -17.63 2.03
N ASP A 252 23.89 -17.59 2.92
CA ASP A 252 23.40 -18.79 3.62
C ASP A 252 21.92 -18.70 4.02
N ILE A 253 21.24 -17.64 3.66
CA ILE A 253 19.79 -17.43 3.84
C ILE A 253 19.30 -16.37 2.85
N TYR A 254 18.05 -16.42 2.48
CA TYR A 254 17.37 -15.40 1.70
C TYR A 254 16.32 -14.68 2.57
N LEU A 255 16.06 -13.41 2.26
CA LEU A 255 15.06 -12.58 2.92
C LEU A 255 14.36 -11.70 1.90
N VAL A 256 13.02 -11.71 1.89
CA VAL A 256 12.22 -10.89 0.99
C VAL A 256 11.04 -10.25 1.72
N GLY A 257 10.80 -8.97 1.43
CA GLY A 257 9.72 -8.16 2.01
C GLY A 257 8.75 -7.62 0.95
N VAL A 258 7.88 -6.70 1.38
CA VAL A 258 6.96 -5.91 0.55
C VAL A 258 6.86 -4.52 1.16
N ASP A 259 6.74 -3.51 0.37
CA ASP A 259 6.46 -2.08 0.49
C ASP A 259 7.54 -1.21 -0.16
N ALA A 260 8.76 -1.70 -0.31
CA ALA A 260 9.95 -0.96 -0.69
C ALA A 260 10.13 0.29 0.20
N LEU A 261 10.06 0.09 1.53
CA LEU A 261 10.41 1.16 2.49
C LEU A 261 11.84 1.63 2.22
N PRO A 262 12.15 2.93 2.41
CA PRO A 262 13.48 3.48 2.16
C PRO A 262 14.62 2.66 2.79
N GLU A 263 14.43 2.21 4.02
CA GLU A 263 15.40 1.39 4.76
C GLU A 263 15.55 -0.01 4.16
N ALA A 264 14.46 -0.61 3.70
CA ALA A 264 14.50 -1.92 3.05
C ALA A 264 15.17 -1.85 1.68
N VAL A 265 14.91 -0.81 0.89
CA VAL A 265 15.60 -0.54 -0.38
C VAL A 265 17.11 -0.41 -0.13
N GLN A 266 17.52 0.31 0.91
CA GLN A 266 18.93 0.42 1.28
C GLN A 266 19.53 -0.94 1.64
N LEU A 267 18.81 -1.78 2.39
CA LEU A 267 19.28 -3.14 2.71
C LEU A 267 19.37 -4.04 1.47
N VAL A 268 18.52 -3.87 0.47
CA VAL A 268 18.66 -4.56 -0.81
C VAL A 268 19.93 -4.11 -1.52
N MET A 269 20.21 -2.80 -1.57
CA MET A 269 21.44 -2.24 -2.16
C MET A 269 22.71 -2.72 -1.44
N ASP A 270 22.63 -2.90 -0.12
CA ASP A 270 23.73 -3.38 0.73
C ASP A 270 23.90 -4.91 0.70
N GLY A 271 23.00 -5.64 -0.01
CA GLY A 271 22.99 -7.11 -0.05
C GLY A 271 22.55 -7.77 1.25
N LYS A 272 21.81 -7.04 2.11
CA LYS A 272 21.28 -7.51 3.39
C LYS A 272 19.79 -7.91 3.31
N MET A 273 19.17 -7.69 2.18
CA MET A 273 17.88 -8.26 1.75
C MET A 273 18.00 -8.75 0.32
N THR A 274 17.36 -9.86 0.00
CA THR A 274 17.35 -10.43 -1.36
C THR A 274 16.55 -9.55 -2.31
N GLY A 275 15.47 -8.96 -1.80
CA GLY A 275 14.62 -8.03 -2.52
C GLY A 275 13.42 -7.60 -1.70
N THR A 276 12.69 -6.66 -2.23
CA THR A 276 11.37 -6.25 -1.76
C THR A 276 10.45 -6.00 -2.95
N VAL A 277 9.21 -5.67 -2.69
CA VAL A 277 8.21 -5.36 -3.73
C VAL A 277 7.65 -3.99 -3.44
N LEU A 278 7.81 -3.04 -4.36
CA LEU A 278 7.26 -1.70 -4.19
C LEU A 278 5.73 -1.77 -4.14
N ASN A 279 5.18 -1.33 -3.03
CA ASN A 279 3.79 -0.95 -2.85
C ASN A 279 3.73 0.57 -3.04
N ASP A 280 3.36 1.04 -4.22
CA ASP A 280 3.52 2.45 -4.61
C ASP A 280 2.59 3.38 -3.81
N HIS A 281 3.05 3.83 -2.64
CA HIS A 281 2.31 4.74 -1.76
C HIS A 281 2.05 6.11 -2.42
N VAL A 282 2.91 6.57 -3.33
CA VAL A 282 2.73 7.84 -4.05
C VAL A 282 1.61 7.69 -5.07
N GLY A 283 1.69 6.67 -5.95
CA GLY A 283 0.67 6.40 -6.95
C GLY A 283 -0.69 6.14 -6.33
N GLN A 284 -0.75 5.35 -5.25
CA GLN A 284 -2.00 5.06 -4.55
C GLN A 284 -2.59 6.30 -3.85
N SER A 285 -1.78 7.10 -3.15
CA SER A 285 -2.26 8.30 -2.44
C SER A 285 -2.77 9.37 -3.40
N HIS A 286 -2.08 9.60 -4.53
CA HIS A 286 -2.54 10.52 -5.57
C HIS A 286 -3.83 10.03 -6.21
N THR A 287 -3.90 8.74 -6.57
CA THR A 287 -5.14 8.14 -7.11
C THR A 287 -6.30 8.27 -6.12
N ALA A 288 -6.08 8.01 -4.84
CA ALA A 288 -7.11 8.16 -3.81
C ALA A 288 -7.58 9.61 -3.66
N GLY A 289 -6.66 10.56 -3.74
CA GLY A 289 -6.98 11.99 -3.73
C GLY A 289 -7.83 12.40 -4.93
N ASP A 290 -7.43 12.00 -6.14
CA ASP A 290 -8.18 12.29 -7.36
C ASP A 290 -9.57 11.66 -7.36
N VAL A 291 -9.68 10.40 -6.91
CA VAL A 291 -10.97 9.70 -6.80
C VAL A 291 -11.87 10.36 -5.75
N ALA A 292 -11.31 10.83 -4.64
CA ALA A 292 -12.05 11.56 -3.62
C ALA A 292 -12.61 12.88 -4.15
N VAL A 293 -11.82 13.64 -4.93
CA VAL A 293 -12.27 14.87 -5.58
C VAL A 293 -13.38 14.60 -6.59
N LYS A 294 -13.25 13.57 -7.42
CA LYS A 294 -14.32 13.14 -8.37
C LYS A 294 -15.59 12.72 -7.63
N ALA A 295 -15.43 11.97 -6.53
CA ALA A 295 -16.55 11.54 -5.69
C ALA A 295 -17.34 12.74 -5.11
N ALA A 296 -16.63 13.74 -4.57
CA ALA A 296 -17.22 14.97 -4.06
C ALA A 296 -17.90 15.82 -5.16
N ALA A 297 -17.39 15.75 -6.39
CA ALA A 297 -18.01 16.41 -7.55
C ALA A 297 -19.27 15.68 -8.06
N GLY A 298 -19.58 14.51 -7.52
CA GLY A 298 -20.74 13.68 -7.95
C GLY A 298 -20.50 12.95 -9.28
N GLU A 299 -19.25 12.76 -9.67
CA GLU A 299 -18.91 11.99 -10.86
C GLU A 299 -19.16 10.49 -10.63
N THR A 300 -19.37 9.76 -11.72
CA THR A 300 -19.47 8.29 -11.67
C THR A 300 -18.11 7.70 -11.34
N LEU A 301 -18.07 6.82 -10.34
CA LEU A 301 -16.87 6.13 -9.91
C LEU A 301 -16.81 4.70 -10.45
N GLU A 302 -15.61 4.24 -10.77
CA GLU A 302 -15.33 2.82 -10.82
C GLU A 302 -15.27 2.26 -9.40
N LYS A 303 -15.53 0.96 -9.24
CA LYS A 303 -15.49 0.34 -7.90
C LYS A 303 -14.08 0.13 -7.41
N ASN A 304 -13.12 -0.15 -8.29
CA ASN A 304 -11.73 -0.42 -7.97
C ASN A 304 -10.79 0.40 -8.85
N TYR A 305 -9.82 1.03 -8.22
CA TYR A 305 -8.67 1.69 -8.85
C TYR A 305 -7.41 1.02 -8.35
N THR A 306 -6.75 0.27 -9.21
CA THR A 306 -5.56 -0.52 -8.84
C THR A 306 -4.29 0.15 -9.31
N VAL A 307 -3.27 0.14 -8.44
CA VAL A 307 -1.90 0.55 -8.73
C VAL A 307 -1.03 -0.70 -8.65
N ASP A 308 -0.25 -0.96 -9.70
CA ASP A 308 0.58 -2.15 -9.79
C ASP A 308 1.76 -2.13 -8.81
N TYR A 309 2.12 -3.31 -8.33
CA TYR A 309 3.37 -3.54 -7.62
C TYR A 309 4.56 -3.59 -8.57
N VAL A 310 5.78 -3.36 -8.05
CA VAL A 310 7.03 -3.48 -8.80
C VAL A 310 8.05 -4.28 -7.99
N LYS A 311 8.70 -5.27 -8.62
CA LYS A 311 9.82 -5.99 -7.99
C LYS A 311 11.01 -5.05 -7.79
N VAL A 312 11.60 -5.09 -6.60
CA VAL A 312 12.80 -4.33 -6.26
C VAL A 312 13.88 -5.32 -5.83
N THR A 313 14.91 -5.42 -6.64
CA THR A 313 16.08 -6.28 -6.44
C THR A 313 17.35 -5.45 -6.55
N LEU A 314 18.50 -6.05 -6.32
CA LEU A 314 19.77 -5.34 -6.45
C LEU A 314 19.98 -4.67 -7.83
N GLU A 315 19.32 -5.20 -8.87
CA GLU A 315 19.46 -4.69 -10.24
C GLU A 315 18.82 -3.31 -10.42
N ASN A 316 17.72 -3.00 -9.69
CA ASN A 316 16.97 -1.78 -9.86
C ASN A 316 16.72 -0.99 -8.56
N ALA A 317 17.20 -1.47 -7.41
CA ALA A 317 16.95 -0.82 -6.11
C ALA A 317 17.39 0.66 -6.08
N ALA A 318 18.44 1.02 -6.80
CA ALA A 318 18.91 2.41 -6.88
C ALA A 318 17.87 3.38 -7.47
N GLU A 319 16.92 2.91 -8.26
CA GLU A 319 15.83 3.74 -8.82
C GLU A 319 14.80 4.14 -7.77
N PHE A 320 14.68 3.34 -6.70
CA PHE A 320 13.73 3.49 -5.60
C PHE A 320 14.38 4.04 -4.31
N ALA A 321 15.70 4.24 -4.33
CA ALA A 321 16.39 4.83 -3.19
C ALA A 321 15.94 6.27 -2.94
N PRO A 322 15.85 6.73 -1.67
CA PRO A 322 15.54 8.11 -1.36
C PRO A 322 16.50 9.05 -2.09
N LYS A 323 15.96 10.02 -2.81
CA LYS A 323 16.82 11.05 -3.44
C LYS A 323 17.46 11.87 -2.34
N ALA A 324 18.77 11.99 -2.35
CA ALA A 324 19.46 12.92 -1.45
C ALA A 324 18.94 14.35 -1.72
N ASN A 325 18.46 15.00 -0.66
CA ASN A 325 18.00 16.39 -0.70
C ASN A 325 19.19 17.36 -0.90
#